data_3461c55d2fab7b0970d329cfe10c4c0a
#
_entry.id   3461c55d2fab7b0970d329cfe10c4c0a
#
_cell.length_a   1.000
_cell.length_b   1.000
_cell.length_c   1.000
_cell.angle_alpha   90.00
_cell.angle_beta   90.00
_cell.angle_gamma   90.00
#
_symmetry.space_group_name_H-M   'P 1'
#
loop_
_entity.id
_entity.type
_entity.pdbx_description
1 polymer ?
#
loop_
_entity_poly.entity_id
_entity_poly.type
_entity_poly.pdbx_seq_one_letter_code
_entity_poly.pdbx_strand_id
1 'polypeptide(L)'
;MSIQIKDYHHIALVVKDLEKCIGFYREVLGLTTLERPAFDFQGHWFQVGETSQLHLMVMNETIPQTMRHMAIEVEDFSATIQTLEAQGIEITDGPGKRVDGSDYLFCNDPDGNLIEIVKH
;
A
#
# COMPACT_ATOMS: atom_id res chain seq x y z
N MET A 1 30.41 8.74 13.74
CA MET A 1 30.20 7.35 13.25
C MET A 1 28.70 7.08 13.16
N SER A 2 28.24 6.52 12.06
CA SER A 2 26.83 6.28 11.84
C SER A 2 26.60 4.89 11.24
N ILE A 3 25.34 4.45 11.28
CA ILE A 3 24.94 3.18 10.67
C ILE A 3 24.93 3.36 9.15
N GLN A 4 25.36 2.32 8.43
CA GLN A 4 25.36 2.29 6.98
C GLN A 4 24.05 1.64 6.51
N ILE A 5 23.04 2.46 6.25
CA ILE A 5 21.75 1.97 5.76
C ILE A 5 21.86 1.72 4.25
N LYS A 6 21.42 0.53 3.83
CA LYS A 6 21.41 0.17 2.42
C LYS A 6 20.16 0.66 1.71
N ASP A 7 19.00 0.40 2.30
CA ASP A 7 17.70 0.71 1.66
C ASP A 7 16.57 0.43 2.65
N TYR A 8 15.35 0.79 2.28
CA TYR A 8 14.17 0.22 2.91
C TYR A 8 14.10 -1.26 2.56
N HIS A 9 13.64 -2.09 3.49
CA HIS A 9 13.41 -3.50 3.21
C HIS A 9 11.93 -3.78 2.99
N HIS A 10 11.11 -3.42 3.95
CA HIS A 10 9.67 -3.63 3.84
C HIS A 10 8.89 -2.66 4.73
N ILE A 11 7.62 -2.54 4.42
CA ILE A 11 6.62 -1.88 5.26
C ILE A 11 5.67 -2.96 5.73
N ALA A 12 5.32 -2.93 7.01
CA ALA A 12 4.38 -3.89 7.60
C ALA A 12 3.08 -3.17 7.96
N LEU A 13 1.96 -3.74 7.55
CA LEU A 13 0.63 -3.23 7.86
C LEU A 13 -0.18 -4.30 8.58
N VAL A 14 -0.88 -3.89 9.63
CA VAL A 14 -1.85 -4.75 10.30
C VAL A 14 -3.14 -4.76 9.50
N VAL A 15 -3.69 -5.96 9.28
CA VAL A 15 -4.98 -6.15 8.63
C VAL A 15 -5.87 -7.06 9.48
N LYS A 16 -7.17 -7.04 9.22
CA LYS A 16 -8.16 -7.87 9.93
C LYS A 16 -8.72 -8.94 9.00
N ASP A 17 -9.15 -8.55 7.81
CA ASP A 17 -9.68 -9.47 6.80
C ASP A 17 -8.60 -9.70 5.75
N LEU A 18 -7.78 -10.73 5.97
CA LEU A 18 -6.62 -11.01 5.13
C LEU A 18 -7.02 -11.25 3.67
N GLU A 19 -8.07 -12.02 3.43
CA GLU A 19 -8.49 -12.35 2.06
C GLU A 19 -8.91 -11.12 1.26
N LYS A 20 -9.68 -10.20 1.87
CA LYS A 20 -10.05 -8.95 1.23
C LYS A 20 -8.84 -8.08 0.95
N CYS A 21 -7.90 -8.01 1.90
CA CYS A 21 -6.69 -7.22 1.73
C CYS A 21 -5.77 -7.80 0.67
N ILE A 22 -5.62 -9.13 0.61
CA ILE A 22 -4.88 -9.78 -0.47
C ILE A 22 -5.49 -9.41 -1.81
N GLY A 23 -6.82 -9.47 -1.93
CA GLY A 23 -7.52 -9.09 -3.15
C GLY A 23 -7.22 -7.66 -3.57
N PHE A 24 -7.25 -6.74 -2.62
CA PHE A 24 -6.95 -5.32 -2.89
C PHE A 24 -5.51 -5.13 -3.39
N TYR A 25 -4.53 -5.63 -2.66
CA TYR A 25 -3.13 -5.41 -3.01
C TYR A 25 -2.71 -6.17 -4.28
N ARG A 26 -3.25 -7.35 -4.50
CA ARG A 26 -2.93 -8.16 -5.68
C ARG A 26 -3.72 -7.74 -6.92
N GLU A 27 -5.04 -7.60 -6.80
CA GLU A 27 -5.91 -7.36 -7.96
C GLU A 27 -6.04 -5.87 -8.30
N VAL A 28 -6.17 -4.99 -7.30
CA VAL A 28 -6.32 -3.56 -7.55
C VAL A 28 -4.96 -2.89 -7.74
N LEU A 29 -4.02 -3.09 -6.82
CA LEU A 29 -2.69 -2.48 -6.92
C LEU A 29 -1.71 -3.28 -7.78
N GLY A 30 -2.04 -4.51 -8.13
CA GLY A 30 -1.23 -5.32 -9.05
C GLY A 30 0.09 -5.82 -8.46
N LEU A 31 0.19 -5.95 -7.14
CA LEU A 31 1.42 -6.41 -6.51
C LEU A 31 1.58 -7.92 -6.65
N THR A 32 2.83 -8.35 -6.79
CA THR A 32 3.18 -9.77 -6.92
C THR A 32 3.40 -10.40 -5.57
N THR A 33 2.77 -11.54 -5.32
CA THR A 33 2.95 -12.33 -4.10
C THR A 33 4.36 -12.89 -4.01
N LEU A 34 4.95 -12.79 -2.82
CA LEU A 34 6.22 -13.40 -2.48
C LEU A 34 5.99 -14.60 -1.57
N GLU A 35 6.93 -15.54 -1.61
CA GLU A 35 6.97 -16.65 -0.66
C GLU A 35 7.19 -16.10 0.75
N ARG A 36 6.40 -16.57 1.70
CA ARG A 36 6.43 -16.12 3.09
C ARG A 36 6.80 -17.30 4.00
N PRO A 37 7.77 -17.11 4.93
CA PRO A 37 8.06 -18.17 5.90
C PRO A 37 6.83 -18.57 6.71
N ALA A 38 6.82 -19.79 7.22
CA ALA A 38 5.71 -20.33 7.99
C ALA A 38 5.72 -19.79 9.42
N PHE A 39 5.32 -18.52 9.58
CA PHE A 39 5.15 -17.92 10.90
C PHE A 39 3.92 -18.49 11.62
N ASP A 40 3.83 -18.30 12.92
CA ASP A 40 2.70 -18.75 13.74
C ASP A 40 1.51 -17.78 13.72
N PHE A 41 1.54 -16.77 12.86
CA PHE A 41 0.43 -15.85 12.63
C PHE A 41 0.17 -15.70 11.14
N GLN A 42 -1.06 -15.36 10.77
CA GLN A 42 -1.45 -15.19 9.38
C GLN A 42 -0.92 -13.89 8.80
N GLY A 43 -0.59 -13.92 7.53
CA GLY A 43 -0.11 -12.77 6.81
C GLY A 43 0.13 -13.07 5.35
N HIS A 44 0.64 -12.08 4.64
CA HIS A 44 0.93 -12.22 3.22
C HIS A 44 2.01 -11.21 2.83
N TRP A 45 2.90 -11.61 1.93
CA TRP A 45 4.01 -10.77 1.47
C TRP A 45 3.87 -10.46 -0.01
N PHE A 46 4.15 -9.20 -0.37
CA PHE A 46 4.16 -8.72 -1.74
C PHE A 46 5.47 -8.05 -2.09
N GLN A 47 5.86 -8.15 -3.35
CA GLN A 47 6.93 -7.34 -3.94
C GLN A 47 6.35 -5.96 -4.28
N VAL A 48 7.06 -4.90 -3.92
CA VAL A 48 6.71 -3.52 -4.30
C VAL A 48 7.92 -2.94 -5.03
N GLY A 49 7.77 -2.67 -6.33
CA GLY A 49 8.89 -2.22 -7.15
C GLY A 49 10.00 -3.27 -7.21
N GLU A 50 11.24 -2.82 -7.37
CA GLU A 50 12.38 -3.73 -7.53
C GLU A 50 12.99 -4.17 -6.21
N THR A 51 12.93 -3.33 -5.17
CA THR A 51 13.73 -3.53 -3.95
C THR A 51 12.93 -3.59 -2.66
N SER A 52 11.65 -3.21 -2.67
CA SER A 52 10.84 -3.12 -1.46
C SER A 52 9.78 -4.20 -1.39
N GLN A 53 9.28 -4.44 -0.19
CA GLN A 53 8.24 -5.42 0.06
C GLN A 53 7.15 -4.81 0.93
N LEU A 54 5.96 -5.36 0.84
CA LEU A 54 4.85 -5.08 1.73
C LEU A 54 4.48 -6.37 2.47
N HIS A 55 4.45 -6.29 3.79
CA HIS A 55 4.09 -7.42 4.65
C HIS A 55 2.75 -7.12 5.32
N LEU A 56 1.75 -7.93 5.06
CA LEU A 56 0.48 -7.88 5.79
C LEU A 56 0.56 -8.83 6.97
N MET A 57 0.10 -8.37 8.14
CA MET A 57 0.08 -9.16 9.37
C MET A 57 -1.33 -9.12 9.95
N VAL A 58 -1.90 -10.29 10.23
CA VAL A 58 -3.18 -10.35 10.95
C VAL A 58 -2.88 -10.30 12.44
N MET A 59 -3.23 -9.18 13.07
CA MET A 59 -2.98 -8.94 14.49
C MET A 59 -4.26 -8.42 15.15
N ASN A 60 -4.39 -8.70 16.44
CA ASN A 60 -5.50 -8.20 17.25
C ASN A 60 -5.18 -6.80 17.76
N GLU A 61 -5.16 -5.85 16.84
CA GLU A 61 -4.78 -4.48 17.12
C GLU A 61 -5.70 -3.55 16.31
N THR A 62 -6.06 -2.42 16.89
CA THR A 62 -6.90 -1.43 16.20
C THR A 62 -6.09 -0.72 15.12
N ILE A 63 -6.67 -0.58 13.94
CA ILE A 63 -6.07 0.20 12.86
C ILE A 63 -6.48 1.66 13.08
N PRO A 64 -5.55 2.55 13.48
CA PRO A 64 -5.90 3.91 13.87
C PRO A 64 -6.21 4.79 12.66
N GLN A 65 -7.12 5.75 12.86
CA GLN A 65 -7.31 6.85 11.92
C GLN A 65 -6.18 7.86 12.12
N THR A 66 -5.24 7.91 11.19
CA THR A 66 -4.00 8.69 11.34
C THR A 66 -3.53 9.17 9.98
N MET A 67 -2.62 10.16 9.98
CA MET A 67 -1.95 10.61 8.76
C MET A 67 -0.75 9.74 8.38
N ARG A 68 -0.43 8.73 9.18
CA ARG A 68 0.62 7.77 8.81
C ARG A 68 0.14 6.92 7.65
N HIS A 69 0.99 6.79 6.65
CA HIS A 69 0.60 6.09 5.43
C HIS A 69 1.81 5.54 4.69
N MET A 70 1.56 4.56 3.84
CA MET A 70 2.49 4.11 2.83
C MET A 70 2.21 4.91 1.56
N ALA A 71 3.25 5.38 0.88
CA ALA A 71 3.12 6.04 -0.41
C ALA A 71 3.77 5.18 -1.49
N ILE A 72 3.06 5.00 -2.60
CA ILE A 72 3.57 4.27 -3.76
C ILE A 72 3.53 5.17 -4.98
N GLU A 73 4.55 5.07 -5.82
CA GLU A 73 4.59 5.80 -7.08
C GLU A 73 4.12 4.92 -8.21
N VAL A 74 3.30 5.48 -9.11
CA VAL A 74 2.79 4.77 -10.28
C VAL A 74 3.33 5.41 -11.56
N GLU A 75 3.33 4.66 -12.64
CA GLU A 75 3.80 5.16 -13.93
C GLU A 75 2.72 5.94 -14.67
N ASP A 76 1.45 5.56 -14.52
CA ASP A 76 0.32 6.19 -15.20
C ASP A 76 -0.76 6.53 -14.17
N PHE A 77 -0.79 7.80 -13.77
CA PHE A 77 -1.71 8.28 -12.75
C PHE A 77 -3.16 8.27 -13.22
N SER A 78 -3.41 8.64 -14.47
CA SER A 78 -4.75 8.64 -15.06
C SER A 78 -5.35 7.23 -15.12
N ALA A 79 -4.54 6.26 -15.55
CA ALA A 79 -4.97 4.86 -15.57
C ALA A 79 -5.23 4.32 -14.16
N THR A 80 -4.46 4.78 -13.18
CA THR A 80 -4.66 4.42 -11.77
C THR A 80 -6.02 4.90 -11.27
N ILE A 81 -6.39 6.14 -11.56
CA ILE A 81 -7.70 6.69 -11.19
C ILE A 81 -8.82 5.86 -11.81
N GLN A 82 -8.71 5.53 -13.09
CA GLN A 82 -9.72 4.72 -13.79
C GLN A 82 -9.85 3.34 -13.16
N THR A 83 -8.74 2.72 -12.78
CA THR A 83 -8.76 1.41 -12.11
C THR A 83 -9.45 1.49 -10.76
N LEU A 84 -9.12 2.48 -9.95
CA LEU A 84 -9.75 2.67 -8.64
C LEU A 84 -11.27 2.85 -8.79
N GLU A 85 -11.69 3.69 -9.72
CA GLU A 85 -13.12 3.92 -9.98
C GLU A 85 -13.81 2.63 -10.44
N ALA A 86 -13.20 1.89 -11.37
CA ALA A 86 -13.77 0.65 -11.89
C ALA A 86 -13.90 -0.43 -10.81
N GLN A 87 -13.00 -0.42 -9.83
CA GLN A 87 -12.99 -1.38 -8.72
C GLN A 87 -13.83 -0.89 -7.53
N GLY A 88 -14.45 0.29 -7.63
CA GLY A 88 -15.26 0.83 -6.55
C GLY A 88 -14.47 1.30 -5.34
N ILE A 89 -13.19 1.64 -5.52
CA ILE A 89 -12.34 2.16 -4.45
C ILE A 89 -12.53 3.67 -4.35
N GLU A 90 -12.90 4.13 -3.16
CA GLU A 90 -13.09 5.55 -2.89
C GLU A 90 -11.76 6.27 -2.79
N ILE A 91 -11.60 7.37 -3.54
CA ILE A 91 -10.50 8.31 -3.36
C ILE A 91 -10.92 9.26 -2.24
N THR A 92 -10.20 9.21 -1.11
CA THR A 92 -10.57 9.96 0.10
C THR A 92 -10.02 11.37 0.12
N ASP A 93 -8.96 11.64 -0.64
CA ASP A 93 -8.35 12.96 -0.77
C ASP A 93 -7.69 13.05 -2.15
N GLY A 94 -7.91 14.15 -2.85
CA GLY A 94 -7.45 14.31 -4.23
C GLY A 94 -8.45 13.70 -5.23
N PRO A 95 -8.02 13.44 -6.48
CA PRO A 95 -6.69 13.67 -7.04
C PRO A 95 -6.33 15.15 -7.10
N GLY A 96 -5.06 15.46 -6.94
CA GLY A 96 -4.59 16.83 -6.96
C GLY A 96 -3.11 16.94 -7.32
N LYS A 97 -2.63 18.18 -7.26
CA LYS A 97 -1.24 18.51 -7.51
C LYS A 97 -0.59 19.02 -6.23
N ARG A 98 0.63 18.55 -5.96
CA ARG A 98 1.47 19.12 -4.92
C ARG A 98 2.16 20.39 -5.43
N VAL A 99 2.79 21.11 -4.51
CA VAL A 99 3.53 22.35 -4.83
C VAL A 99 4.65 22.10 -5.83
N ASP A 100 5.25 20.91 -5.81
CA ASP A 100 6.30 20.51 -6.74
C ASP A 100 5.77 20.04 -8.10
N GLY A 101 4.46 20.06 -8.32
CA GLY A 101 3.83 19.63 -9.56
C GLY A 101 3.51 18.15 -9.63
N SER A 102 3.88 17.36 -8.62
CA SER A 102 3.55 15.93 -8.61
C SER A 102 2.07 15.69 -8.39
N ASP A 103 1.57 14.59 -8.93
CA ASP A 103 0.20 14.14 -8.72
C ASP A 103 0.10 13.35 -7.43
N TYR A 104 -1.05 13.45 -6.74
CA TYR A 104 -1.30 12.65 -5.55
C TYR A 104 -2.77 12.30 -5.43
N LEU A 105 -3.05 11.21 -4.76
CA LEU A 105 -4.36 10.88 -4.21
C LEU A 105 -4.17 9.97 -2.99
N PHE A 106 -5.21 9.89 -2.17
CA PHE A 106 -5.28 8.97 -1.04
C PHE A 106 -6.47 8.04 -1.19
N CYS A 107 -6.30 6.82 -0.75
CA CYS A 107 -7.37 5.83 -0.58
C CYS A 107 -7.05 4.96 0.62
N ASN A 108 -7.98 4.10 0.99
CA ASN A 108 -7.77 3.14 2.06
C ASN A 108 -7.78 1.72 1.52
N ASP A 109 -7.03 0.83 2.16
CA ASP A 109 -7.23 -0.60 1.92
C ASP A 109 -8.55 -1.05 2.58
N PRO A 110 -9.00 -2.30 2.38
CA PRO A 110 -10.29 -2.74 2.94
C PRO A 110 -10.41 -2.63 4.46
N ASP A 111 -9.30 -2.63 5.19
CA ASP A 111 -9.30 -2.54 6.65
C ASP A 111 -9.02 -1.13 7.17
N GLY A 112 -8.87 -0.15 6.28
CA GLY A 112 -8.71 1.25 6.66
C GLY A 112 -7.28 1.75 6.76
N ASN A 113 -6.28 0.98 6.31
CA ASN A 113 -4.93 1.50 6.22
C ASN A 113 -4.86 2.56 5.12
N LEU A 114 -4.29 3.71 5.45
CA LEU A 114 -4.21 4.85 4.54
C LEU A 114 -3.07 4.66 3.54
N ILE A 115 -3.37 4.88 2.27
CA ILE A 115 -2.40 4.72 1.17
C ILE A 115 -2.42 5.97 0.32
N GLU A 116 -1.23 6.51 0.05
CA GLU A 116 -1.05 7.59 -0.91
C GLU A 116 -0.52 7.01 -2.22
N ILE A 117 -1.04 7.50 -3.34
CA ILE A 117 -0.54 7.17 -4.67
C ILE A 117 -0.04 8.46 -5.29
N VAL A 118 1.19 8.45 -5.78
CA VAL A 118 1.86 9.63 -6.32
C VAL A 118 2.40 9.35 -7.72
N LYS A 119 2.61 10.44 -8.46
CA LYS A 119 3.30 10.41 -9.75
C LYS A 119 4.16 11.68 -9.87
N HIS A 120 5.43 11.48 -9.94
CA HIS A 120 6.41 12.56 -10.14
C HIS A 120 6.76 12.75 -11.60
#